data_7ec92240a9d72a9d5c47643bbc62086a
#
_entry.id   7ec92240a9d72a9d5c47643bbc62086a
#
_cell.length_a   1.000
_cell.length_b   1.000
_cell.length_c   1.000
_cell.angle_alpha   90.00
_cell.angle_beta   90.00
_cell.angle_gamma   90.00
#
_symmetry.space_group_name_H-M   'P 1'
#
loop_
_entity.id
_entity.type
_entity.pdbx_description
1 polymer ?
#
loop_
_entity_poly.entity_id
_entity_poly.type
_entity_poly.pdbx_seq_one_letter_code
_entity_poly.pdbx_strand_id
1 'polypeptide(L)'
;MNSEMRNRETPDLESVFADLRSGYQLSGREWVHGFADAHSLSVVELLNALSLAVANRFMAGEMTFEDADGIANTLCAIMMDDAVAHGDGFELPEPAFAIYEAFDAGEWDRGDGSDPVERYTMPALRMILDEHPET
;
A
#
# COMPACT_ATOMS: atom_id res chain seq x y z
N MET A 1 -17.36 -6.43 24.32
CA MET A 1 -18.07 -6.76 23.12
C MET A 1 -17.69 -5.86 21.95
N ASN A 2 -17.84 -4.59 22.13
CA ASN A 2 -17.50 -3.67 21.08
C ASN A 2 -16.03 -3.70 20.71
N SER A 3 -15.17 -3.98 21.67
CA SER A 3 -13.75 -4.05 21.36
C SER A 3 -13.41 -5.26 20.50
N GLU A 4 -14.13 -6.36 20.67
CA GLU A 4 -13.92 -7.52 19.81
C GLU A 4 -14.36 -7.22 18.39
N MET A 5 -15.47 -6.54 18.23
CA MET A 5 -15.94 -6.15 16.92
C MET A 5 -14.96 -5.20 16.26
N ARG A 6 -14.45 -4.25 17.02
CA ARG A 6 -13.46 -3.32 16.51
C ARG A 6 -12.18 -4.04 16.08
N ASN A 7 -11.75 -5.02 16.87
CA ASN A 7 -10.55 -5.78 16.53
C ASN A 7 -10.72 -6.54 15.22
N ARG A 8 -11.93 -7.03 14.97
CA ARG A 8 -12.20 -7.71 13.70
C ARG A 8 -12.30 -6.74 12.55
N GLU A 9 -12.82 -5.54 12.81
CA GLU A 9 -12.95 -4.52 11.78
C GLU A 9 -11.64 -3.81 11.52
N THR A 10 -10.76 -3.81 12.51
CA THR A 10 -9.47 -3.11 12.40
C THR A 10 -8.37 -4.17 12.29
N PRO A 11 -7.89 -4.45 11.09
CA PRO A 11 -6.86 -5.45 10.92
C PRO A 11 -5.62 -5.12 11.73
N ASP A 12 -4.91 -6.15 12.15
CA ASP A 12 -3.60 -5.97 12.79
C ASP A 12 -2.61 -5.58 11.69
N LEU A 13 -2.41 -4.30 11.52
CA LEU A 13 -1.57 -3.79 10.45
C LEU A 13 -0.12 -4.26 10.58
N GLU A 14 0.36 -4.45 11.81
CA GLU A 14 1.74 -4.91 11.99
C GLU A 14 1.93 -6.30 11.40
N SER A 15 1.01 -7.21 11.66
CA SER A 15 1.07 -8.55 11.07
C SER A 15 0.97 -8.51 9.57
N VAL A 16 0.03 -7.71 9.07
CA VAL A 16 -0.17 -7.57 7.62
C VAL A 16 1.09 -7.04 6.97
N PHE A 17 1.68 -6.00 7.55
CA PHE A 17 2.88 -5.40 6.97
C PHE A 17 4.07 -6.35 7.05
N ALA A 18 4.17 -7.15 8.12
CA ALA A 18 5.24 -8.13 8.22
C ALA A 18 5.15 -9.16 7.09
N ASP A 19 3.95 -9.63 6.80
CA ASP A 19 3.73 -10.57 5.71
C ASP A 19 4.08 -9.95 4.36
N LEU A 20 3.67 -8.71 4.16
CA LEU A 20 3.93 -8.03 2.89
C LEU A 20 5.41 -7.72 2.69
N ARG A 21 6.13 -7.42 3.80
CA ARG A 21 7.56 -7.15 3.71
C ARG A 21 8.36 -8.38 3.33
N SER A 22 7.89 -9.57 3.66
CA SER A 22 8.61 -10.79 3.30
C SER A 22 8.57 -11.06 1.80
N GLY A 23 7.82 -10.26 1.07
CA GLY A 23 7.77 -10.34 -0.37
C GLY A 23 6.51 -11.00 -0.89
N TYR A 24 6.28 -10.85 -2.17
CA TYR A 24 5.10 -11.42 -2.80
C TYR A 24 5.21 -12.93 -2.83
N GLN A 25 4.14 -13.60 -2.40
CA GLN A 25 4.05 -15.04 -2.40
C GLN A 25 3.05 -15.48 -3.46
N LEU A 26 3.15 -16.75 -3.87
CA LEU A 26 2.21 -17.29 -4.85
C LEU A 26 0.76 -17.14 -4.39
N SER A 27 0.53 -17.18 -3.09
CA SER A 27 -0.81 -17.06 -2.54
C SER A 27 -1.19 -15.62 -2.20
N GLY A 28 -0.34 -14.65 -2.54
CA GLY A 28 -0.59 -13.26 -2.14
C GLY A 28 -1.92 -12.73 -2.62
N ARG A 29 -2.25 -12.98 -3.89
CA ARG A 29 -3.53 -12.52 -4.44
C ARG A 29 -4.69 -13.21 -3.74
N GLU A 30 -4.60 -14.52 -3.53
CA GLU A 30 -5.65 -15.26 -2.84
C GLU A 30 -5.80 -14.78 -1.40
N TRP A 31 -4.68 -14.51 -0.74
CA TRP A 31 -4.70 -14.02 0.63
C TRP A 31 -5.44 -12.68 0.71
N VAL A 32 -5.12 -11.77 -0.21
CA VAL A 32 -5.76 -10.45 -0.23
C VAL A 32 -7.26 -10.58 -0.46
N HIS A 33 -7.67 -11.42 -1.40
CA HIS A 33 -9.09 -11.62 -1.67
C HIS A 33 -9.80 -12.23 -0.48
N GLY A 34 -9.21 -13.21 0.16
CA GLY A 34 -9.79 -13.82 1.36
C GLY A 34 -9.90 -12.86 2.51
N PHE A 35 -8.87 -12.03 2.70
CA PHE A 35 -8.87 -11.04 3.77
C PHE A 35 -9.97 -10.00 3.53
N ALA A 36 -10.10 -9.53 2.30
CA ALA A 36 -11.13 -8.55 1.95
C ALA A 36 -12.53 -9.12 2.20
N ASP A 37 -12.76 -10.36 1.78
CA ASP A 37 -14.03 -11.05 2.01
C ASP A 37 -14.34 -11.13 3.50
N ALA A 38 -13.36 -11.54 4.29
CA ALA A 38 -13.55 -11.73 5.73
C ALA A 38 -13.92 -10.44 6.43
N HIS A 39 -13.50 -9.29 5.89
CA HIS A 39 -13.77 -7.99 6.49
C HIS A 39 -14.81 -7.18 5.74
N SER A 40 -15.52 -7.80 4.80
CA SER A 40 -16.58 -7.18 4.03
C SER A 40 -16.09 -5.96 3.25
N LEU A 41 -14.88 -6.06 2.71
CA LEU A 41 -14.28 -5.02 1.90
C LEU A 41 -14.12 -5.52 0.46
N SER A 42 -14.14 -4.61 -0.50
CA SER A 42 -13.68 -4.96 -1.82
C SER A 42 -12.16 -5.02 -1.80
N VAL A 43 -11.58 -5.72 -2.76
CA VAL A 43 -10.12 -5.78 -2.89
C VAL A 43 -9.56 -4.39 -3.12
N VAL A 44 -10.25 -3.58 -3.94
CA VAL A 44 -9.83 -2.21 -4.18
C VAL A 44 -9.79 -1.40 -2.88
N GLU A 45 -10.84 -1.51 -2.07
CA GLU A 45 -10.87 -0.81 -0.79
C GLU A 45 -9.73 -1.24 0.12
N LEU A 46 -9.46 -2.54 0.15
CA LEU A 46 -8.38 -3.05 1.00
C LEU A 46 -7.01 -2.55 0.51
N LEU A 47 -6.76 -2.64 -0.78
CA LEU A 47 -5.47 -2.20 -1.33
C LEU A 47 -5.26 -0.71 -1.10
N ASN A 48 -6.31 0.08 -1.28
CA ASN A 48 -6.21 1.52 -1.01
C ASN A 48 -5.94 1.79 0.47
N ALA A 49 -6.64 1.10 1.36
CA ALA A 49 -6.47 1.30 2.79
C ALA A 49 -5.06 0.93 3.25
N LEU A 50 -4.54 -0.20 2.76
CA LEU A 50 -3.19 -0.62 3.12
C LEU A 50 -2.14 0.36 2.60
N SER A 51 -2.31 0.83 1.37
CA SER A 51 -1.37 1.77 0.77
C SER A 51 -1.35 3.09 1.52
N LEU A 52 -2.52 3.59 1.89
CA LEU A 52 -2.60 4.83 2.67
C LEU A 52 -1.98 4.65 4.06
N ALA A 53 -2.17 3.50 4.68
CA ALA A 53 -1.58 3.23 5.98
C ALA A 53 -0.05 3.21 5.90
N VAL A 54 0.51 2.60 4.86
CA VAL A 54 1.95 2.60 4.64
C VAL A 54 2.47 4.03 4.47
N ALA A 55 1.80 4.80 3.63
CA ALA A 55 2.20 6.18 3.36
C ALA A 55 2.18 7.02 4.65
N ASN A 56 1.11 6.86 5.44
CA ASN A 56 1.01 7.59 6.70
C ASN A 56 2.11 7.22 7.68
N ARG A 57 2.40 5.93 7.81
CA ARG A 57 3.45 5.48 8.74
C ARG A 57 4.81 5.95 8.29
N PHE A 58 5.07 5.89 7.00
CA PHE A 58 6.34 6.38 6.48
C PHE A 58 6.50 7.88 6.73
N MET A 59 5.47 8.66 6.42
CA MET A 59 5.55 10.11 6.59
C MET A 59 5.62 10.51 8.06
N ALA A 60 5.11 9.68 8.97
CA ALA A 60 5.20 9.92 10.41
C ALA A 60 6.54 9.49 11.01
N GLY A 61 7.43 8.90 10.21
CA GLY A 61 8.70 8.43 10.70
C GLY A 61 8.64 7.10 11.43
N GLU A 62 7.53 6.38 11.26
CA GLU A 62 7.31 5.10 11.96
C GLU A 62 7.73 3.90 11.12
N MET A 63 8.12 4.13 9.89
CA MET A 63 8.53 3.06 8.98
C MET A 63 9.63 3.59 8.09
N THR A 64 10.67 2.78 7.85
CA THR A 64 11.77 3.18 6.98
C THR A 64 11.30 3.20 5.53
N PHE A 65 12.05 3.93 4.69
CA PHE A 65 11.75 3.93 3.26
C PHE A 65 11.85 2.51 2.68
N GLU A 66 12.87 1.76 3.07
CA GLU A 66 13.07 0.40 2.55
C GLU A 66 11.87 -0.49 2.85
N ASP A 67 11.36 -0.43 4.08
CA ASP A 67 10.20 -1.24 4.46
C ASP A 67 8.95 -0.78 3.74
N ALA A 68 8.72 0.52 3.69
CA ALA A 68 7.53 1.07 3.05
C ALA A 68 7.53 0.78 1.54
N ASP A 69 8.69 0.96 0.91
CA ASP A 69 8.83 0.71 -0.51
C ASP A 69 8.62 -0.77 -0.83
N GLY A 70 9.16 -1.65 0.01
CA GLY A 70 8.95 -3.09 -0.15
C GLY A 70 7.50 -3.48 -0.09
N ILE A 71 6.76 -2.92 0.87
CA ILE A 71 5.33 -3.18 0.98
C ILE A 71 4.59 -2.64 -0.23
N ALA A 72 4.92 -1.42 -0.66
CA ALA A 72 4.28 -0.81 -1.82
C ALA A 72 4.51 -1.64 -3.08
N ASN A 73 5.72 -2.18 -3.24
CA ASN A 73 6.02 -3.05 -4.38
C ASN A 73 5.20 -4.33 -4.34
N THR A 74 5.04 -4.92 -3.14
CA THR A 74 4.23 -6.12 -2.99
C THR A 74 2.76 -5.84 -3.32
N LEU A 75 2.24 -4.72 -2.84
CA LEU A 75 0.85 -4.34 -3.14
C LEU A 75 0.67 -4.11 -4.63
N CYS A 76 1.67 -3.51 -5.27
CA CYS A 76 1.61 -3.30 -6.72
C CYS A 76 1.58 -4.63 -7.48
N ALA A 77 2.37 -5.61 -7.04
CA ALA A 77 2.37 -6.92 -7.67
C ALA A 77 0.98 -7.57 -7.59
N ILE A 78 0.31 -7.41 -6.46
CA ILE A 78 -1.05 -7.92 -6.29
C ILE A 78 -2.01 -7.20 -7.23
N MET A 79 -1.88 -5.88 -7.34
CA MET A 79 -2.71 -5.11 -8.27
C MET A 79 -2.52 -5.57 -9.72
N MET A 80 -1.28 -5.84 -10.10
CA MET A 80 -0.99 -6.29 -11.46
C MET A 80 -1.54 -7.70 -11.72
N ASP A 81 -1.44 -8.58 -10.74
CA ASP A 81 -2.03 -9.91 -10.86
C ASP A 81 -3.54 -9.83 -11.03
N ASP A 82 -4.20 -8.95 -10.29
CA ASP A 82 -5.63 -8.74 -10.43
C ASP A 82 -5.99 -8.15 -11.79
N ALA A 83 -5.17 -7.24 -12.30
CA ALA A 83 -5.40 -6.66 -13.61
C ALA A 83 -5.34 -7.72 -14.69
N VAL A 84 -4.34 -8.61 -14.62
CA VAL A 84 -4.21 -9.70 -15.59
C VAL A 84 -5.38 -10.67 -15.47
N ALA A 85 -5.77 -11.03 -14.26
CA ALA A 85 -6.85 -11.98 -14.05
C ALA A 85 -8.21 -11.44 -14.50
N HIS A 86 -8.43 -10.14 -14.31
CA HIS A 86 -9.70 -9.51 -14.67
C HIS A 86 -9.81 -9.27 -16.18
N GLY A 87 -8.68 -8.93 -16.80
CA GLY A 87 -8.66 -8.65 -18.23
C GLY A 87 -9.03 -7.22 -18.56
N ASP A 88 -9.59 -7.02 -19.74
CA ASP A 88 -9.93 -5.68 -20.21
C ASP A 88 -10.94 -5.01 -19.28
N GLY A 89 -10.79 -3.73 -19.10
CA GLY A 89 -11.71 -2.96 -18.27
C GLY A 89 -11.35 -2.88 -16.81
N PHE A 90 -10.26 -3.54 -16.40
CA PHE A 90 -9.82 -3.41 -15.02
C PHE A 90 -9.17 -2.05 -14.82
N GLU A 91 -9.58 -1.38 -13.74
CA GLU A 91 -8.96 -0.10 -13.36
C GLU A 91 -8.12 -0.33 -12.12
N LEU A 92 -6.90 0.21 -12.14
CA LEU A 92 -6.01 0.09 -11.00
C LEU A 92 -6.57 0.86 -9.81
N PRO A 93 -6.45 0.30 -8.59
CA PRO A 93 -6.90 1.02 -7.39
C PRO A 93 -6.18 2.36 -7.23
N GLU A 94 -6.93 3.42 -6.91
CA GLU A 94 -6.36 4.71 -6.58
C GLU A 94 -6.94 5.14 -5.24
N PRO A 95 -6.13 5.67 -4.32
CA PRO A 95 -4.75 6.16 -4.52
C PRO A 95 -3.64 5.12 -4.39
N ALA A 96 -3.97 3.83 -4.28
CA ALA A 96 -2.94 2.82 -4.08
C ALA A 96 -1.85 2.86 -5.14
N PHE A 97 -2.23 2.98 -6.42
CA PHE A 97 -1.24 2.99 -7.48
C PHE A 97 -0.40 4.27 -7.47
N ALA A 98 -1.01 5.41 -7.17
CA ALA A 98 -0.27 6.67 -7.05
C ALA A 98 0.74 6.61 -5.90
N ILE A 99 0.39 5.93 -4.82
CA ILE A 99 1.30 5.75 -3.68
C ILE A 99 2.48 4.88 -4.10
N TYR A 100 2.21 3.79 -4.82
CA TYR A 100 3.27 2.96 -5.36
C TYR A 100 4.22 3.79 -6.23
N GLU A 101 3.67 4.60 -7.12
CA GLU A 101 4.51 5.43 -8.01
C GLU A 101 5.36 6.43 -7.22
N ALA A 102 4.81 6.96 -6.12
CA ALA A 102 5.56 7.90 -5.29
C ALA A 102 6.77 7.20 -4.66
N PHE A 103 6.61 5.98 -4.15
CA PHE A 103 7.73 5.24 -3.61
C PHE A 103 8.70 4.83 -4.71
N ASP A 104 8.20 4.39 -5.85
CA ASP A 104 9.03 3.99 -6.97
C ASP A 104 9.96 5.12 -7.41
N ALA A 105 9.46 6.35 -7.39
CA ALA A 105 10.27 7.51 -7.78
C ALA A 105 11.45 7.74 -6.85
N GLY A 106 11.39 7.24 -5.63
CA GLY A 106 12.48 7.38 -4.67
C GLY A 106 13.52 6.28 -4.74
N GLU A 107 13.31 5.28 -5.61
CA GLU A 107 14.20 4.12 -5.64
C GLU A 107 15.51 4.35 -6.39
N TRP A 108 15.61 5.40 -7.19
CA TRP A 108 16.80 5.57 -7.99
C TRP A 108 17.30 7.01 -7.95
N ASP A 109 18.64 7.12 -7.97
CA ASP A 109 19.36 8.37 -7.94
C ASP A 109 19.46 8.90 -9.37
N ARG A 110 19.10 10.17 -9.56
CA ARG A 110 19.11 10.79 -10.88
C ARG A 110 20.42 11.53 -11.17
N GLY A 111 21.37 11.46 -10.24
CA GLY A 111 22.67 12.07 -10.44
C GLY A 111 22.67 13.57 -10.28
N ASP A 112 21.65 14.15 -9.66
CA ASP A 112 21.54 15.60 -9.49
C ASP A 112 21.91 16.06 -8.09
N GLY A 113 22.44 15.15 -7.27
CA GLY A 113 22.88 15.49 -5.92
C GLY A 113 21.77 15.54 -4.88
N SER A 114 20.52 15.33 -5.29
CA SER A 114 19.40 15.34 -4.35
C SER A 114 19.10 13.92 -3.87
N ASP A 115 18.45 13.85 -2.69
CA ASP A 115 17.90 12.60 -2.19
C ASP A 115 16.57 12.36 -2.87
N PRO A 116 16.45 11.31 -3.69
CA PRO A 116 15.20 11.09 -4.43
C PRO A 116 13.98 10.89 -3.53
N VAL A 117 14.17 10.32 -2.35
CA VAL A 117 13.05 10.13 -1.42
C VAL A 117 12.52 11.49 -0.96
N GLU A 118 13.41 12.39 -0.57
CA GLU A 118 12.99 13.71 -0.10
C GLU A 118 12.45 14.56 -1.24
N ARG A 119 13.01 14.41 -2.42
CA ARG A 119 12.65 15.29 -3.53
C ARG A 119 11.39 14.83 -4.25
N TYR A 120 11.18 13.53 -4.38
CA TYR A 120 10.08 13.00 -5.18
C TYR A 120 9.05 12.24 -4.38
N THR A 121 9.48 11.35 -3.48
CA THR A 121 8.54 10.50 -2.73
C THR A 121 7.74 11.31 -1.72
N MET A 122 8.43 12.04 -0.86
CA MET A 122 7.74 12.75 0.23
C MET A 122 6.76 13.81 -0.24
N PRO A 123 7.11 14.67 -1.23
CA PRO A 123 6.12 15.65 -1.69
C PRO A 123 4.91 14.99 -2.34
N ALA A 124 5.11 13.92 -3.11
CA ALA A 124 4.00 13.22 -3.74
C ALA A 124 3.08 12.60 -2.70
N LEU A 125 3.65 11.94 -1.69
CA LEU A 125 2.85 11.34 -0.63
C LEU A 125 2.09 12.38 0.16
N ARG A 126 2.72 13.54 0.42
CA ARG A 126 2.04 14.60 1.16
C ARG A 126 0.80 15.07 0.41
N MET A 127 0.91 15.26 -0.89
CA MET A 127 -0.25 15.64 -1.70
C MET A 127 -1.36 14.59 -1.64
N ILE A 128 -0.98 13.32 -1.77
CA ILE A 128 -1.96 12.24 -1.75
C ILE A 128 -2.66 12.19 -0.39
N LEU A 129 -1.89 12.27 0.69
CA LEU A 129 -2.47 12.18 2.03
C LEU A 129 -3.34 13.38 2.36
N ASP A 130 -3.01 14.56 1.82
CA ASP A 130 -3.85 15.73 2.01
C ASP A 130 -5.21 15.56 1.36
N GLU A 131 -5.29 14.78 0.28
CA GLU A 131 -6.54 14.48 -0.39
C GLU A 131 -7.34 13.38 0.32
N HIS A 132 -6.73 12.69 1.27
CA HIS A 132 -7.37 11.59 1.99
C HIS A 132 -7.16 11.75 3.50
N PRO A 133 -7.67 12.84 4.09
CA PRO A 133 -7.35 13.16 5.49
C PRO A 133 -7.94 12.20 6.52
N GLU A 134 -8.88 11.37 6.11
CA GLU A 134 -9.56 10.45 7.03
C GLU A 134 -8.75 9.18 7.30
N THR A 135 -7.63 9.03 6.66
CA THR A 135 -6.84 7.80 6.77
C THR A 135 -5.89 7.79 7.96
#